data_43c9e690e3e81dddcfa5a19269d9b8e8
#
_entry.id   43c9e690e3e81dddcfa5a19269d9b8e8
#
_cell.length_a   1.000
_cell.length_b   1.000
_cell.length_c   1.000
_cell.angle_alpha   90.00
_cell.angle_beta   90.00
_cell.angle_gamma   90.00
#
_symmetry.space_group_name_H-M   'P 1'
#
loop_
_entity.id
_entity.type
_entity.pdbx_description
1 polymer ?
#
loop_
_entity_poly.entity_id
_entity_poly.type
_entity_poly.pdbx_seq_one_letter_code
_entity_poly.pdbx_strand_id
1 'polypeptide(L)'
;MYLKKAILFFCLAINSFSQELGNLLDNLNNYSNKTNLNIDYKPTAMTVLYASDLETFGINTLGEALDFIPGIQTYSGTAFAPFISVRGQSQPLNSVYEKVGFFIDGISIGANNFKNFPVSLIDRIEISKGATFGLNNPYSFVSSINIITKSSIKNSNNISFQTGSFDKRFTSLSLSEKLGSFDMGLGFYYLKDNKKVDAPSATLTTEEFGTSFDRKKESLEGKEDVGFLLSFKNDNFEFSNRYIKSDRQNNYGMFNLLDFNDDGYSKYETIASELKYVQDISENNLLESKIGFLQNNYQFNTYFYKLEPNNLGLYNPHFNLDFAQRDKYLSFLIKNSTFNNHEIDFGVHLSRKSTVKNDFYTNVDEDYKIGSLIGSSYIPNTPHLTKLSGKDGNISDIEDKTNISYYFNDTYSYSENLTLSFLAKLDDFKEFDIAKSFKLGTVYSNDSKNIYKFILSKSSKTPSSMEDSMVGHLRVYGNKDLKNEEIESAELIYIYSDNKDKLKLNLFYSIYKNGIDSREFDTNKYKFINKSDDEHNYG
;
A
#
# COMPACT_ATOMS: atom_id res chain seq x y z
N MET A 1 37.08 -23.10 0.96
CA MET A 1 36.59 -23.72 -0.30
C MET A 1 35.34 -23.06 -0.85
N TYR A 2 34.44 -22.55 -0.01
CA TYR A 2 33.19 -21.88 -0.44
C TYR A 2 33.39 -20.47 -1.02
N LEU A 3 34.35 -19.70 -0.55
CA LEU A 3 34.64 -18.35 -1.03
C LEU A 3 35.16 -18.33 -2.48
N LYS A 4 35.94 -19.36 -2.89
CA LYS A 4 36.41 -19.50 -4.28
C LYS A 4 35.27 -19.85 -5.28
N LYS A 5 34.24 -20.58 -4.81
CA LYS A 5 33.05 -20.88 -5.64
C LYS A 5 32.13 -19.69 -5.79
N ALA A 6 32.01 -18.83 -4.76
CA ALA A 6 31.26 -17.57 -4.83
C ALA A 6 31.91 -16.56 -5.80
N ILE A 7 33.25 -16.48 -5.79
CA ILE A 7 34.01 -15.60 -6.71
C ILE A 7 33.90 -16.09 -8.15
N LEU A 8 33.89 -17.41 -8.37
CA LEU A 8 33.73 -17.99 -9.72
C LEU A 8 32.32 -17.75 -10.27
N PHE A 9 31.31 -17.77 -9.42
CA PHE A 9 29.92 -17.42 -9.81
C PHE A 9 29.78 -15.93 -10.15
N PHE A 10 30.52 -15.07 -9.44
CA PHE A 10 30.56 -13.63 -9.68
C PHE A 10 31.27 -13.29 -11.01
N CYS A 11 32.33 -14.01 -11.37
CA CYS A 11 33.07 -13.80 -12.63
C CYS A 11 32.32 -14.31 -13.88
N LEU A 12 31.43 -15.30 -13.74
CA LEU A 12 30.60 -15.79 -14.87
C LEU A 12 29.46 -14.83 -15.22
N ALA A 13 28.99 -14.01 -14.27
CA ALA A 13 27.96 -13.01 -14.52
C ALA A 13 28.45 -11.79 -15.34
N ILE A 14 29.77 -11.53 -15.36
CA ILE A 14 30.36 -10.34 -16.00
C ILE A 14 30.55 -10.53 -17.52
N ASN A 15 30.58 -11.76 -18.03
CA ASN A 15 30.83 -12.03 -19.45
C ASN A 15 29.61 -11.97 -20.37
N SER A 16 28.40 -11.76 -19.82
CA SER A 16 27.15 -11.68 -20.63
C SER A 16 26.81 -10.26 -21.11
N PHE A 17 27.58 -9.25 -20.73
CA PHE A 17 27.21 -7.84 -20.93
C PHE A 17 27.42 -7.25 -22.32
N SER A 18 28.02 -7.96 -23.27
CA SER A 18 28.40 -7.34 -24.56
C SER A 18 27.54 -7.68 -25.77
N GLN A 19 26.54 -8.56 -25.63
CA GLN A 19 25.71 -8.99 -26.78
C GLN A 19 24.26 -8.43 -26.79
N GLU A 20 23.88 -7.62 -25.84
CA GLU A 20 22.47 -7.37 -25.52
C GLU A 20 21.85 -6.02 -25.93
N LEU A 21 22.63 -5.03 -26.36
CA LEU A 21 22.05 -3.72 -26.74
C LEU A 21 21.16 -3.81 -28.00
N GLY A 22 21.52 -4.67 -28.94
CA GLY A 22 20.71 -4.95 -30.16
C GLY A 22 19.39 -5.66 -29.80
N ASN A 23 19.46 -6.68 -28.96
CA ASN A 23 18.28 -7.43 -28.51
C ASN A 23 17.35 -6.60 -27.59
N LEU A 24 17.87 -5.63 -26.85
CA LEU A 24 17.07 -4.72 -26.03
C LEU A 24 16.23 -3.77 -26.89
N LEU A 25 16.82 -3.22 -27.98
CA LEU A 25 16.12 -2.35 -28.90
C LEU A 25 15.06 -3.11 -29.70
N ASP A 26 15.34 -4.35 -30.12
CA ASP A 26 14.37 -5.21 -30.80
C ASP A 26 13.25 -5.68 -29.85
N ASN A 27 13.55 -5.92 -28.58
CA ASN A 27 12.55 -6.23 -27.57
C ASN A 27 11.68 -5.02 -27.23
N LEU A 28 12.25 -3.82 -27.13
CA LEU A 28 11.48 -2.58 -26.93
C LEU A 28 10.55 -2.30 -28.12
N ASN A 29 11.00 -2.50 -29.35
CA ASN A 29 10.17 -2.38 -30.55
C ASN A 29 9.09 -3.48 -30.62
N ASN A 30 9.40 -4.70 -30.23
CA ASN A 30 8.42 -5.80 -30.14
C ASN A 30 7.43 -5.62 -28.99
N TYR A 31 7.80 -4.98 -27.88
CA TYR A 31 6.89 -4.61 -26.79
C TYR A 31 5.95 -3.47 -27.18
N SER A 32 6.44 -2.47 -27.93
CA SER A 32 5.61 -1.35 -28.39
C SER A 32 4.57 -1.75 -29.45
N ASN A 33 4.83 -2.81 -30.21
CA ASN A 33 3.97 -3.27 -31.32
C ASN A 33 3.00 -4.39 -30.93
N LYS A 34 3.07 -4.97 -29.73
CA LYS A 34 2.06 -5.94 -29.25
C LYS A 34 0.89 -5.19 -28.61
N THR A 35 -0.18 -5.04 -29.35
CA THR A 35 -1.43 -4.35 -29.05
C THR A 35 -2.08 -4.71 -27.71
N ASN A 36 -1.75 -5.82 -27.06
CA ASN A 36 -2.29 -6.25 -25.78
C ASN A 36 -1.58 -5.68 -24.54
N LEU A 37 -0.50 -4.92 -24.70
CA LEU A 37 0.31 -4.38 -23.59
C LEU A 37 0.36 -2.85 -23.53
N ASN A 38 -0.17 -2.14 -24.53
CA ASN A 38 -0.15 -0.70 -24.48
C ASN A 38 -1.24 -0.19 -23.50
N ILE A 39 -0.80 0.24 -22.34
CA ILE A 39 -1.63 0.77 -21.25
C ILE A 39 -2.50 1.94 -21.69
N ASP A 40 -2.06 2.68 -22.70
CA ASP A 40 -2.82 3.82 -23.22
C ASP A 40 -4.10 3.36 -23.94
N TYR A 41 -4.19 2.12 -24.42
CA TYR A 41 -5.40 1.55 -25.01
C TYR A 41 -6.29 0.80 -24.01
N LYS A 42 -5.90 0.71 -22.73
CA LYS A 42 -6.79 0.11 -21.71
C LYS A 42 -7.84 1.12 -21.25
N PRO A 43 -9.10 0.70 -21.04
CA PRO A 43 -10.19 1.57 -20.58
C PRO A 43 -10.09 1.89 -19.08
N THR A 44 -8.98 2.50 -18.70
CA THR A 44 -8.65 2.86 -17.30
C THR A 44 -7.78 4.10 -17.25
N ALA A 45 -7.91 4.89 -16.16
CA ALA A 45 -7.08 6.04 -15.87
C ALA A 45 -5.74 5.59 -15.26
N MET A 46 -4.88 4.98 -16.06
CA MET A 46 -3.60 4.46 -15.61
C MET A 46 -2.44 5.42 -15.93
N THR A 47 -1.50 5.54 -15.01
CA THR A 47 -0.21 6.22 -15.17
C THR A 47 0.89 5.21 -14.95
N VAL A 48 1.93 5.24 -15.77
CA VAL A 48 3.12 4.39 -15.63
C VAL A 48 4.34 5.27 -15.47
N LEU A 49 5.15 4.96 -14.47
CA LEU A 49 6.47 5.54 -14.27
C LEU A 49 7.53 4.45 -14.48
N TYR A 50 8.48 4.69 -15.33
CA TYR A 50 9.61 3.78 -15.55
C TYR A 50 10.75 4.14 -14.60
N ALA A 51 11.40 3.12 -14.05
CA ALA A 51 12.52 3.33 -13.12
C ALA A 51 13.70 4.06 -13.77
N SER A 52 13.95 3.86 -15.07
CA SER A 52 14.96 4.59 -15.82
C SER A 52 14.80 6.12 -15.74
N ASP A 53 13.55 6.60 -15.81
CA ASP A 53 13.25 8.02 -15.72
C ASP A 53 13.43 8.51 -14.28
N LEU A 54 12.96 7.73 -13.30
CA LEU A 54 13.10 8.03 -11.88
C LEU A 54 14.57 8.10 -11.43
N GLU A 55 15.39 7.15 -11.87
CA GLU A 55 16.83 7.14 -11.58
C GLU A 55 17.54 8.37 -12.18
N THR A 56 17.13 8.83 -13.37
CA THR A 56 17.66 10.04 -14.02
C THR A 56 17.35 11.30 -13.20
N PHE A 57 16.20 11.35 -12.52
CA PHE A 57 15.83 12.44 -11.61
C PHE A 57 16.41 12.30 -10.20
N GLY A 58 17.18 11.24 -9.94
CA GLY A 58 17.78 10.98 -8.62
C GLY A 58 16.80 10.47 -7.56
N ILE A 59 15.62 9.97 -7.99
CA ILE A 59 14.60 9.40 -7.13
C ILE A 59 15.03 8.01 -6.69
N ASN A 60 15.05 7.76 -5.39
CA ASN A 60 15.59 6.51 -4.82
C ASN A 60 14.52 5.60 -4.20
N THR A 61 13.36 6.15 -3.86
CA THR A 61 12.30 5.41 -3.15
C THR A 61 10.96 5.54 -3.85
N LEU A 62 10.09 4.56 -3.62
CA LEU A 62 8.72 4.58 -4.15
C LEU A 62 7.93 5.79 -3.66
N GLY A 63 8.09 6.19 -2.39
CA GLY A 63 7.40 7.36 -1.85
C GLY A 63 7.76 8.64 -2.61
N GLU A 64 9.07 8.87 -2.85
CA GLU A 64 9.53 9.98 -3.69
C GLU A 64 8.96 9.91 -5.11
N ALA A 65 8.91 8.72 -5.71
CA ALA A 65 8.35 8.51 -7.05
C ALA A 65 6.85 8.85 -7.12
N LEU A 66 6.08 8.48 -6.09
CA LEU A 66 4.64 8.74 -6.03
C LEU A 66 4.32 10.24 -5.94
N ASP A 67 5.16 11.03 -5.29
CA ASP A 67 4.98 12.49 -5.16
C ASP A 67 5.17 13.25 -6.50
N PHE A 68 5.75 12.60 -7.52
CA PHE A 68 5.80 13.13 -8.89
C PHE A 68 4.50 12.96 -9.68
N ILE A 69 3.53 12.24 -9.13
CA ILE A 69 2.28 11.93 -9.84
C ILE A 69 1.21 12.96 -9.48
N PRO A 70 0.67 13.72 -10.44
CA PRO A 70 -0.41 14.65 -10.18
C PRO A 70 -1.59 13.97 -9.47
N GLY A 71 -2.03 14.56 -8.35
CA GLY A 71 -3.12 14.05 -7.54
C GLY A 71 -2.74 12.91 -6.58
N ILE A 72 -1.46 12.60 -6.41
CA ILE A 72 -0.94 11.74 -5.34
C ILE A 72 -0.01 12.56 -4.46
N GLN A 73 -0.09 12.34 -3.17
CA GLN A 73 0.78 12.95 -2.18
C GLN A 73 1.09 11.96 -1.07
N THR A 74 2.36 11.81 -0.71
CA THR A 74 2.79 10.99 0.43
C THR A 74 3.33 11.88 1.54
N TYR A 75 2.92 11.60 2.77
CA TYR A 75 3.39 12.36 3.92
C TYR A 75 3.56 11.46 5.14
N SER A 76 4.20 11.96 6.19
CA SER A 76 4.31 11.26 7.46
C SER A 76 3.39 11.93 8.48
N GLY A 77 2.55 11.16 9.12
CA GLY A 77 1.72 11.59 10.23
C GLY A 77 2.43 11.44 11.57
N THR A 78 1.65 11.44 12.64
CA THR A 78 2.10 11.20 14.02
C THR A 78 2.92 9.91 14.09
N ALA A 79 3.99 9.93 14.89
CA ALA A 79 4.90 8.81 15.08
C ALA A 79 5.45 8.25 13.75
N PHE A 80 5.69 9.13 12.78
CA PHE A 80 6.17 8.79 11.43
C PHE A 80 5.32 7.75 10.68
N ALA A 81 4.07 7.54 11.09
CA ALA A 81 3.16 6.72 10.34
C ALA A 81 3.05 7.26 8.90
N PRO A 82 3.35 6.46 7.89
CA PRO A 82 3.23 6.91 6.52
C PRO A 82 1.76 7.07 6.12
N PHE A 83 1.48 8.08 5.30
CA PHE A 83 0.16 8.34 4.72
C PHE A 83 0.28 8.52 3.22
N ILE A 84 -0.79 8.22 2.53
CA ILE A 84 -0.99 8.56 1.13
C ILE A 84 -2.33 9.27 0.94
N SER A 85 -2.34 10.28 0.10
CA SER A 85 -3.57 10.92 -0.39
C SER A 85 -3.64 10.74 -1.90
N VAL A 86 -4.79 10.33 -2.39
CA VAL A 86 -5.08 10.24 -3.82
C VAL A 86 -6.31 11.06 -4.12
N ARG A 87 -6.15 12.13 -4.91
CA ARG A 87 -7.24 13.06 -5.28
C ARG A 87 -8.01 13.56 -4.05
N GLY A 88 -7.28 13.92 -2.97
CA GLY A 88 -7.87 14.41 -1.72
C GLY A 88 -8.36 13.33 -0.75
N GLN A 89 -8.44 12.07 -1.17
CA GLN A 89 -8.79 10.96 -0.27
C GLN A 89 -7.54 10.42 0.41
N SER A 90 -7.43 10.67 1.72
CA SER A 90 -6.28 10.27 2.52
C SER A 90 -6.51 8.94 3.23
N GLN A 91 -5.42 8.20 3.39
CA GLN A 91 -5.38 6.93 4.09
C GLN A 91 -4.13 6.87 4.96
N PRO A 92 -4.26 6.56 6.28
CA PRO A 92 -3.12 6.10 7.05
C PRO A 92 -2.64 4.75 6.51
N LEU A 93 -1.33 4.60 6.44
CA LEU A 93 -0.70 3.40 5.90
C LEU A 93 -0.38 2.41 7.02
N ASN A 94 -1.38 2.07 7.75
CA ASN A 94 -1.38 0.84 8.52
C ASN A 94 -2.40 -0.10 7.83
N SER A 95 -2.17 -1.39 7.85
CA SER A 95 -2.94 -2.44 7.16
C SER A 95 -4.45 -2.44 7.40
N VAL A 96 -4.96 -1.45 8.09
CA VAL A 96 -6.31 -1.43 8.63
C VAL A 96 -7.28 -0.63 7.77
N TYR A 97 -6.76 0.32 6.98
CA TYR A 97 -7.57 1.21 6.13
C TYR A 97 -7.22 0.97 4.66
N GLU A 98 -8.07 0.29 3.94
CA GLU A 98 -7.79 -0.18 2.59
C GLU A 98 -8.52 0.67 1.54
N LYS A 99 -8.07 1.93 1.35
CA LYS A 99 -8.56 2.80 0.27
C LYS A 99 -7.69 2.72 -0.98
N VAL A 100 -6.38 2.51 -0.78
CA VAL A 100 -5.39 2.34 -1.86
C VAL A 100 -4.77 0.96 -1.77
N GLY A 101 -4.86 0.18 -2.82
CA GLY A 101 -4.23 -1.14 -2.91
C GLY A 101 -2.77 -1.04 -3.33
N PHE A 102 -1.86 -1.74 -2.63
CA PHE A 102 -0.44 -1.86 -2.98
C PHE A 102 -0.10 -3.28 -3.36
N PHE A 103 0.62 -3.42 -4.47
CA PHE A 103 0.99 -4.71 -5.05
C PHE A 103 2.46 -4.69 -5.47
N ILE A 104 3.11 -5.84 -5.36
CA ILE A 104 4.41 -6.12 -6.00
C ILE A 104 4.22 -7.32 -6.92
N ASP A 105 4.42 -7.10 -8.22
CA ASP A 105 4.19 -8.09 -9.29
C ASP A 105 2.77 -8.72 -9.22
N GLY A 106 1.77 -7.88 -8.89
CA GLY A 106 0.37 -8.29 -8.78
C GLY A 106 -0.04 -8.94 -7.46
N ILE A 107 0.89 -9.15 -6.52
CA ILE A 107 0.62 -9.73 -5.20
C ILE A 107 0.40 -8.59 -4.20
N SER A 108 -0.71 -8.64 -3.48
CA SER A 108 -1.01 -7.64 -2.45
C SER A 108 0.02 -7.70 -1.31
N ILE A 109 0.53 -6.54 -0.91
CA ILE A 109 1.47 -6.38 0.21
C ILE A 109 0.88 -5.58 1.37
N GLY A 110 -0.37 -5.12 1.26
CA GLY A 110 -0.92 -4.15 2.20
C GLY A 110 -0.19 -2.80 2.12
N ALA A 111 -0.59 -1.87 2.96
CA ALA A 111 -0.10 -0.49 2.88
C ALA A 111 1.12 -0.17 3.76
N ASN A 112 1.64 -1.12 4.54
CA ASN A 112 2.56 -0.83 5.64
C ASN A 112 3.97 -0.36 5.26
N ASN A 113 4.52 -0.81 4.13
CA ASN A 113 5.96 -0.66 3.87
C ASN A 113 6.33 -0.05 2.52
N PHE A 114 5.39 0.59 1.84
CA PHE A 114 5.60 1.02 0.47
C PHE A 114 6.61 2.17 0.32
N LYS A 115 6.65 3.11 1.25
CA LYS A 115 7.34 4.40 1.07
C LYS A 115 8.84 4.27 0.80
N ASN A 116 9.49 3.28 1.41
CA ASN A 116 10.94 3.09 1.26
C ASN A 116 11.34 1.99 0.26
N PHE A 117 10.37 1.40 -0.46
CA PHE A 117 10.73 0.39 -1.45
C PHE A 117 11.67 1.01 -2.50
N PRO A 118 12.85 0.41 -2.78
CA PRO A 118 13.90 1.06 -3.55
C PRO A 118 13.60 1.02 -5.06
N VAL A 119 13.78 2.16 -5.73
CA VAL A 119 13.64 2.30 -7.19
C VAL A 119 14.60 1.37 -7.94
N SER A 120 15.77 1.07 -7.38
CA SER A 120 16.75 0.16 -7.99
C SER A 120 16.24 -1.28 -8.24
N LEU A 121 15.20 -1.73 -7.50
CA LEU A 121 14.52 -3.00 -7.73
C LEU A 121 13.30 -2.88 -8.67
N ILE A 122 12.87 -1.67 -8.97
CA ILE A 122 11.68 -1.40 -9.78
C ILE A 122 12.06 -1.39 -11.27
N ASP A 123 11.23 -1.98 -12.11
CA ASP A 123 11.20 -1.76 -13.55
C ASP A 123 10.26 -0.61 -13.89
N ARG A 124 9.04 -0.69 -13.39
CA ARG A 124 8.02 0.35 -13.54
C ARG A 124 6.99 0.31 -12.42
N ILE A 125 6.30 1.42 -12.25
CA ILE A 125 5.19 1.58 -11.31
C ILE A 125 3.92 1.83 -12.13
N GLU A 126 2.92 0.99 -11.96
CA GLU A 126 1.61 1.09 -12.62
C GLU A 126 0.59 1.62 -11.62
N ILE A 127 0.02 2.79 -11.89
CA ILE A 127 -0.90 3.47 -10.99
C ILE A 127 -2.23 3.68 -11.67
N SER A 128 -3.28 3.11 -11.11
CA SER A 128 -4.66 3.38 -11.52
C SER A 128 -5.32 4.30 -10.51
N LYS A 129 -5.91 5.41 -10.98
CA LYS A 129 -6.58 6.42 -10.15
C LYS A 129 -8.07 6.42 -10.41
N GLY A 130 -8.86 6.89 -9.43
CA GLY A 130 -10.32 6.84 -9.46
C GLY A 130 -10.86 5.54 -8.88
N ALA A 131 -12.13 5.25 -9.08
CA ALA A 131 -12.73 4.00 -8.63
C ALA A 131 -12.05 2.81 -9.30
N THR A 132 -11.23 2.09 -8.52
CA THR A 132 -10.46 0.93 -8.99
C THR A 132 -10.84 -0.30 -8.21
N PHE A 133 -11.03 -1.40 -8.90
CA PHE A 133 -11.32 -2.70 -8.32
C PHE A 133 -11.05 -3.79 -9.36
N GLY A 134 -10.90 -5.01 -8.91
CA GLY A 134 -10.67 -6.17 -9.78
C GLY A 134 -10.46 -7.42 -8.95
N LEU A 135 -10.51 -8.59 -9.55
CA LEU A 135 -10.29 -9.85 -8.84
C LEU A 135 -8.87 -9.93 -8.30
N ASN A 136 -7.89 -9.51 -9.10
CA ASN A 136 -6.48 -9.45 -8.71
C ASN A 136 -6.17 -8.24 -7.81
N ASN A 137 -7.17 -7.40 -7.52
CA ASN A 137 -7.04 -6.17 -6.76
C ASN A 137 -8.22 -6.00 -5.79
N PRO A 138 -8.44 -6.94 -4.85
CA PRO A 138 -9.62 -6.94 -3.99
C PRO A 138 -9.67 -5.77 -3.01
N TYR A 139 -8.51 -5.15 -2.71
CA TYR A 139 -8.38 -4.13 -1.66
C TYR A 139 -8.25 -2.69 -2.18
N SER A 140 -8.54 -2.44 -3.45
CA SER A 140 -8.50 -1.09 -4.01
C SER A 140 -9.88 -0.44 -4.00
N PHE A 141 -9.93 0.82 -3.62
CA PHE A 141 -11.15 1.61 -3.58
C PHE A 141 -11.00 2.90 -4.39
N VAL A 142 -10.01 3.73 -4.08
CA VAL A 142 -9.74 5.00 -4.78
C VAL A 142 -8.55 4.95 -5.71
N SER A 143 -7.66 3.97 -5.53
CA SER A 143 -6.45 3.79 -6.36
C SER A 143 -5.84 2.42 -6.16
N SER A 144 -5.08 1.98 -7.15
CA SER A 144 -4.15 0.85 -7.03
C SER A 144 -2.77 1.23 -7.54
N ILE A 145 -1.75 0.76 -6.84
CA ILE A 145 -0.35 0.97 -7.13
C ILE A 145 0.31 -0.40 -7.22
N ASN A 146 0.74 -0.78 -8.42
CA ASN A 146 1.41 -2.04 -8.67
C ASN A 146 2.87 -1.78 -9.08
N ILE A 147 3.78 -2.33 -8.32
CA ILE A 147 5.22 -2.26 -8.56
C ILE A 147 5.59 -3.49 -9.38
N ILE A 148 6.08 -3.30 -10.60
CA ILE A 148 6.68 -4.37 -11.39
C ILE A 148 8.17 -4.35 -11.13
N THR A 149 8.70 -5.46 -10.63
CA THR A 149 10.11 -5.55 -10.24
C THR A 149 11.00 -5.96 -11.41
N LYS A 150 12.27 -5.54 -11.36
CA LYS A 150 13.30 -5.99 -12.33
C LYS A 150 13.47 -7.51 -12.30
N SER A 151 13.33 -8.13 -11.12
CA SER A 151 13.42 -9.59 -10.97
C SER A 151 12.27 -10.37 -11.60
N SER A 152 11.14 -9.73 -11.92
CA SER A 152 10.02 -10.34 -12.64
C SER A 152 10.17 -10.26 -14.16
N ILE A 153 11.18 -9.53 -14.68
CA ILE A 153 11.44 -9.31 -16.09
C ILE A 153 12.69 -10.08 -16.51
N LYS A 154 12.59 -10.82 -17.60
CA LYS A 154 13.71 -11.62 -18.12
C LYS A 154 14.93 -10.74 -18.44
N ASN A 155 16.13 -11.24 -18.07
CA ASN A 155 17.42 -10.63 -18.33
C ASN A 155 17.59 -9.23 -17.70
N SER A 156 16.98 -8.99 -16.54
CA SER A 156 17.08 -7.71 -15.83
C SER A 156 17.89 -7.85 -14.53
N ASN A 157 19.16 -8.22 -14.68
CA ASN A 157 20.07 -8.37 -13.53
C ASN A 157 20.65 -7.00 -13.14
N ASN A 158 20.58 -6.67 -11.86
CA ASN A 158 21.07 -5.40 -11.32
C ASN A 158 21.62 -5.57 -9.91
N ILE A 159 22.70 -4.86 -9.60
CA ILE A 159 23.23 -4.69 -8.26
C ILE A 159 23.50 -3.22 -8.00
N SER A 160 23.14 -2.72 -6.83
CA SER A 160 23.34 -1.33 -6.46
C SER A 160 23.92 -1.23 -5.05
N PHE A 161 24.89 -0.32 -4.87
CA PHE A 161 25.46 0.06 -3.58
C PHE A 161 25.43 1.57 -3.48
N GLN A 162 24.97 2.08 -2.34
CA GLN A 162 24.96 3.52 -2.07
C GLN A 162 25.42 3.78 -0.64
N THR A 163 26.18 4.84 -0.47
CA THR A 163 26.54 5.39 0.84
C THR A 163 26.18 6.87 0.89
N GLY A 164 25.94 7.40 2.05
CA GLY A 164 25.54 8.80 2.18
C GLY A 164 25.70 9.33 3.60
N SER A 165 25.22 10.55 3.80
CA SER A 165 25.18 11.21 5.10
C SER A 165 24.43 10.36 6.14
N PHE A 166 24.66 10.60 7.41
CA PHE A 166 24.05 9.89 8.53
C PHE A 166 24.31 8.38 8.53
N ASP A 167 25.51 7.97 8.09
CA ASP A 167 25.91 6.55 7.98
C ASP A 167 24.95 5.74 7.09
N LYS A 168 24.35 6.39 6.09
CA LYS A 168 23.47 5.71 5.14
C LYS A 168 24.24 4.63 4.38
N ARG A 169 23.72 3.41 4.42
CA ARG A 169 24.20 2.25 3.66
C ARG A 169 23.03 1.59 2.98
N PHE A 170 23.15 1.44 1.69
CA PHE A 170 22.13 0.78 0.89
C PHE A 170 22.77 -0.23 -0.04
N THR A 171 22.14 -1.38 -0.13
CA THR A 171 22.50 -2.45 -1.07
C THR A 171 21.23 -3.04 -1.66
N SER A 172 21.19 -3.26 -2.95
CA SER A 172 20.14 -4.03 -3.59
C SER A 172 20.68 -4.97 -4.65
N LEU A 173 19.98 -6.08 -4.86
CA LEU A 173 20.26 -7.10 -5.87
C LEU A 173 18.95 -7.50 -6.53
N SER A 174 18.93 -7.53 -7.86
CA SER A 174 17.87 -8.12 -8.68
C SER A 174 18.49 -9.13 -9.62
N LEU A 175 17.98 -10.35 -9.63
CA LEU A 175 18.38 -11.42 -10.55
C LEU A 175 17.13 -11.99 -11.20
N SER A 176 17.24 -12.28 -12.50
CA SER A 176 16.22 -12.97 -13.28
C SER A 176 16.91 -13.98 -14.19
N GLU A 177 16.82 -15.25 -13.84
CA GLU A 177 17.56 -16.33 -14.47
C GLU A 177 16.64 -17.54 -14.74
N LYS A 178 17.02 -18.34 -15.73
CA LYS A 178 16.33 -19.59 -16.03
C LYS A 178 16.98 -20.75 -15.27
N LEU A 179 16.19 -21.41 -14.42
CA LEU A 179 16.61 -22.60 -13.66
C LEU A 179 15.82 -23.83 -14.13
N GLY A 180 16.39 -24.59 -15.07
CA GLY A 180 15.69 -25.69 -15.71
C GLY A 180 14.49 -25.22 -16.52
N SER A 181 13.29 -25.70 -16.18
CA SER A 181 12.02 -25.27 -16.80
C SER A 181 11.40 -24.04 -16.15
N PHE A 182 12.00 -23.52 -15.08
CA PHE A 182 11.47 -22.38 -14.35
C PHE A 182 12.25 -21.09 -14.67
N ASP A 183 11.54 -20.01 -14.84
CA ASP A 183 12.08 -18.67 -14.76
C ASP A 183 12.12 -18.28 -13.26
N MET A 184 13.29 -18.00 -12.72
CA MET A 184 13.51 -17.61 -11.32
C MET A 184 13.73 -16.10 -11.24
N GLY A 185 13.02 -15.44 -10.36
CA GLY A 185 13.23 -14.05 -9.98
C GLY A 185 13.67 -13.93 -8.52
N LEU A 186 14.72 -13.17 -8.25
CA LEU A 186 15.23 -12.87 -6.92
C LEU A 186 15.45 -11.37 -6.78
N GLY A 187 14.80 -10.76 -5.79
CA GLY A 187 15.04 -9.38 -5.37
C GLY A 187 15.46 -9.35 -3.90
N PHE A 188 16.47 -8.53 -3.60
CA PHE A 188 16.92 -8.29 -2.23
C PHE A 188 17.29 -6.83 -2.06
N TYR A 189 16.99 -6.24 -0.90
CA TYR A 189 17.55 -4.97 -0.50
C TYR A 189 17.76 -4.89 1.01
N TYR A 190 18.73 -4.08 1.38
CA TYR A 190 19.01 -3.66 2.74
C TYR A 190 19.33 -2.17 2.74
N LEU A 191 18.65 -1.42 3.60
CA LEU A 191 18.86 -0.01 3.84
C LEU A 191 19.00 0.23 5.33
N LYS A 192 20.03 0.95 5.71
CA LYS A 192 20.17 1.50 7.06
C LYS A 192 20.61 2.95 6.97
N ASP A 193 20.02 3.81 7.79
CA ASP A 193 20.53 5.15 8.06
C ASP A 193 20.28 5.53 9.52
N ASN A 194 21.11 6.41 10.05
CA ASN A 194 21.02 6.94 11.40
C ASN A 194 20.64 8.43 11.34
N LYS A 195 19.65 8.76 10.51
CA LYS A 195 19.26 10.14 10.28
C LYS A 195 18.85 10.83 11.57
N LYS A 196 19.41 12.03 11.76
CA LYS A 196 19.07 12.95 12.83
C LYS A 196 18.72 14.29 12.23
N VAL A 197 17.74 14.94 12.78
CA VAL A 197 17.28 16.24 12.34
C VAL A 197 17.17 17.17 13.54
N ASP A 198 17.76 18.37 13.45
CA ASP A 198 17.52 19.40 14.43
C ASP A 198 16.05 19.77 14.42
N ALA A 199 15.35 19.42 15.47
CA ALA A 199 13.95 19.76 15.62
C ALA A 199 13.82 21.00 16.48
N PRO A 200 13.09 22.06 16.03
CA PRO A 200 12.71 23.13 16.92
C PRO A 200 11.85 22.54 18.04
N SER A 201 12.05 23.00 19.28
CA SER A 201 11.20 22.62 20.38
C SER A 201 9.75 22.96 20.06
N ALA A 202 8.87 21.98 20.18
CA ALA A 202 7.46 22.26 20.28
C ALA A 202 7.23 22.88 21.67
N THR A 203 6.97 24.17 21.72
CA THR A 203 6.54 24.82 22.96
C THR A 203 5.09 24.40 23.22
N LEU A 204 4.89 23.47 24.15
CA LEU A 204 3.56 23.32 24.76
C LEU A 204 3.33 24.57 25.59
N THR A 205 2.41 25.41 25.15
CA THR A 205 2.07 26.61 25.87
C THR A 205 1.47 26.26 27.22
N THR A 206 1.90 26.98 28.22
CA THR A 206 1.69 26.82 29.65
C THR A 206 0.26 26.89 30.14
N GLU A 207 -0.71 27.26 29.31
CA GLU A 207 -2.10 27.40 29.77
C GLU A 207 -2.76 26.06 30.12
N GLU A 208 -2.36 24.97 29.42
CA GLU A 208 -2.89 23.63 29.76
C GLU A 208 -2.06 22.88 30.81
N PHE A 209 -0.76 23.15 30.96
CA PHE A 209 0.14 22.35 31.81
C PHE A 209 0.94 23.20 32.84
N GLY A 210 0.79 24.50 32.87
CA GLY A 210 1.40 25.39 33.88
C GLY A 210 2.92 25.58 33.75
N THR A 211 3.58 25.02 32.69
CA THR A 211 5.02 25.12 32.45
C THR A 211 5.34 25.23 30.97
N SER A 212 6.32 26.06 30.59
CA SER A 212 6.83 26.11 29.22
C SER A 212 7.99 25.14 29.06
N PHE A 213 7.93 24.31 28.02
CA PHE A 213 9.04 23.42 27.68
C PHE A 213 9.72 23.96 26.41
N ASP A 214 10.84 24.61 26.59
CA ASP A 214 11.70 25.05 25.49
C ASP A 214 12.97 24.18 25.47
N ARG A 215 12.97 23.12 24.64
CA ARG A 215 14.17 22.33 24.41
C ARG A 215 14.42 22.11 22.94
N LYS A 216 15.61 22.50 22.51
CA LYS A 216 16.17 22.03 21.24
C LYS A 216 16.69 20.62 21.46
N LYS A 217 16.21 19.67 20.66
CA LYS A 217 16.70 18.31 20.62
C LYS A 217 16.75 17.84 19.17
N GLU A 218 17.73 16.97 18.88
CA GLU A 218 17.73 16.23 17.62
C GLU A 218 16.57 15.22 17.61
N SER A 219 15.79 15.20 16.54
CA SER A 219 14.87 14.12 16.23
C SER A 219 15.66 12.95 15.66
N LEU A 220 15.52 11.76 16.24
CA LEU A 220 16.08 10.54 15.71
C LEU A 220 15.13 9.94 14.67
N GLU A 221 15.52 9.99 13.40
CA GLU A 221 14.74 9.49 12.27
C GLU A 221 15.42 8.29 11.59
N GLY A 222 16.26 7.59 12.34
CA GLY A 222 16.96 6.41 11.84
C GLY A 222 15.99 5.32 11.39
N LYS A 223 16.41 4.57 10.38
CA LYS A 223 15.63 3.45 9.83
C LYS A 223 16.51 2.30 9.41
N GLU A 224 15.93 1.10 9.48
CA GLU A 224 16.52 -0.11 8.94
C GLU A 224 15.46 -0.91 8.19
N ASP A 225 15.64 -1.04 6.87
CA ASP A 225 14.69 -1.71 5.98
C ASP A 225 15.37 -2.91 5.32
N VAL A 226 14.68 -4.04 5.26
CA VAL A 226 15.10 -5.22 4.53
C VAL A 226 13.96 -5.78 3.71
N GLY A 227 14.24 -6.20 2.49
CA GLY A 227 13.27 -6.89 1.64
C GLY A 227 13.87 -8.06 0.90
N PHE A 228 13.05 -9.10 0.75
CA PHE A 228 13.36 -10.30 -0.01
C PHE A 228 12.17 -10.68 -0.88
N LEU A 229 12.40 -10.79 -2.17
CA LEU A 229 11.41 -11.11 -3.18
C LEU A 229 11.88 -12.37 -3.91
N LEU A 230 11.02 -13.37 -4.01
CA LEU A 230 11.33 -14.62 -4.69
C LEU A 230 10.16 -14.99 -5.58
N SER A 231 10.44 -15.44 -6.80
CA SER A 231 9.46 -16.02 -7.70
C SER A 231 10.06 -17.17 -8.50
N PHE A 232 9.22 -18.17 -8.75
CA PHE A 232 9.49 -19.27 -9.68
C PHE A 232 8.27 -19.41 -10.59
N LYS A 233 8.49 -19.36 -11.89
CA LYS A 233 7.42 -19.43 -12.87
C LYS A 233 7.77 -20.38 -14.00
N ASN A 234 6.80 -21.18 -14.42
CA ASN A 234 6.81 -21.89 -15.70
C ASN A 234 5.47 -21.67 -16.43
N ASP A 235 5.19 -22.46 -17.46
CA ASP A 235 3.99 -22.26 -18.28
C ASP A 235 2.68 -22.35 -17.46
N ASN A 236 2.63 -23.23 -16.47
CA ASN A 236 1.41 -23.52 -15.69
C ASN A 236 1.45 -22.99 -14.26
N PHE A 237 2.64 -22.95 -13.62
CA PHE A 237 2.78 -22.62 -12.21
C PHE A 237 3.58 -21.34 -12.02
N GLU A 238 3.14 -20.55 -11.05
CA GLU A 238 3.91 -19.42 -10.53
C GLU A 238 3.82 -19.44 -9.01
N PHE A 239 4.97 -19.58 -8.34
CA PHE A 239 5.11 -19.37 -6.91
C PHE A 239 5.81 -18.05 -6.67
N SER A 240 5.28 -17.26 -5.75
CA SER A 240 5.86 -15.98 -5.37
C SER A 240 5.83 -15.78 -3.86
N ASN A 241 6.91 -15.21 -3.33
CA ASN A 241 7.02 -14.80 -1.94
C ASN A 241 7.59 -13.38 -1.85
N ARG A 242 7.05 -12.60 -0.92
CA ARG A 242 7.47 -11.22 -0.60
C ARG A 242 7.62 -11.11 0.90
N TYR A 243 8.81 -10.76 1.35
CA TYR A 243 9.12 -10.43 2.73
C TYR A 243 9.67 -9.01 2.78
N ILE A 244 9.05 -8.15 3.55
CA ILE A 244 9.47 -6.75 3.70
C ILE A 244 9.37 -6.40 5.17
N LYS A 245 10.47 -5.87 5.73
CA LYS A 245 10.54 -5.40 7.11
C LYS A 245 11.10 -3.99 7.13
N SER A 246 10.54 -3.14 7.99
CA SER A 246 10.97 -1.76 8.20
C SER A 246 10.93 -1.44 9.68
N ASP A 247 12.08 -1.11 10.24
CA ASP A 247 12.26 -0.64 11.60
C ASP A 247 12.59 0.85 11.57
N ARG A 248 11.89 1.67 12.36
CA ARG A 248 12.05 3.13 12.41
C ARG A 248 12.11 3.63 13.82
N GLN A 249 12.99 4.56 14.07
CA GLN A 249 13.00 5.34 15.29
C GLN A 249 11.88 6.39 15.22
N ASN A 250 11.11 6.52 16.28
CA ASN A 250 10.04 7.50 16.42
C ASN A 250 10.41 8.48 17.51
N ASN A 251 11.01 9.60 17.14
CA ASN A 251 11.29 10.62 18.12
C ASN A 251 10.16 11.63 18.29
N TYR A 252 9.12 11.55 17.43
CA TYR A 252 7.88 12.29 17.59
C TYR A 252 6.79 11.37 18.09
N GLY A 253 6.21 11.72 19.26
CA GLY A 253 5.04 11.03 19.82
C GLY A 253 3.75 11.35 19.07
N MET A 254 2.62 10.88 19.61
CA MET A 254 1.32 10.95 18.92
C MET A 254 0.83 12.38 18.66
N PHE A 255 1.29 13.40 19.37
CA PHE A 255 0.91 14.80 19.13
C PHE A 255 2.02 15.61 18.45
N ASN A 256 2.91 14.95 17.69
CA ASN A 256 4.09 15.58 17.07
C ASN A 256 5.03 16.25 18.10
N LEU A 257 5.01 15.76 19.32
CA LEU A 257 5.93 16.18 20.37
C LEU A 257 7.14 15.25 20.36
N LEU A 258 8.34 15.84 20.50
CA LEU A 258 9.56 15.06 20.56
C LEU A 258 9.52 14.06 21.73
N ASP A 259 9.78 12.80 21.43
CA ASP A 259 10.05 11.77 22.41
C ASP A 259 11.45 11.92 22.97
N PHE A 260 11.59 12.16 24.26
CA PHE A 260 12.88 12.39 24.87
C PHE A 260 13.59 11.12 25.36
N ASN A 261 12.87 10.01 25.41
CA ASN A 261 13.46 8.78 25.88
C ASN A 261 14.29 8.05 24.81
N ASP A 262 14.22 8.51 23.54
CA ASP A 262 14.91 7.95 22.38
C ASP A 262 14.59 6.46 22.12
N ASP A 263 13.58 5.89 22.78
CA ASP A 263 13.17 4.49 22.69
C ASP A 263 11.85 4.28 21.93
N GLY A 264 11.27 5.36 21.40
CA GLY A 264 10.12 5.29 20.50
C GLY A 264 10.49 4.61 19.19
N TYR A 265 9.64 3.69 18.73
CA TYR A 265 9.83 3.01 17.45
C TYR A 265 8.52 2.63 16.78
N SER A 266 8.57 2.46 15.47
CA SER A 266 7.56 1.78 14.66
C SER A 266 8.22 0.68 13.84
N LYS A 267 7.69 -0.54 13.92
CA LYS A 267 8.15 -1.70 13.15
C LYS A 267 7.01 -2.25 12.32
N TYR A 268 7.29 -2.47 11.07
CA TYR A 268 6.37 -3.02 10.09
C TYR A 268 7.00 -4.25 9.46
N GLU A 269 6.23 -5.33 9.34
CA GLU A 269 6.65 -6.53 8.64
C GLU A 269 5.50 -7.03 7.79
N THR A 270 5.79 -7.34 6.54
CA THR A 270 4.85 -7.90 5.58
C THR A 270 5.40 -9.21 5.05
N ILE A 271 4.61 -10.26 5.09
CA ILE A 271 4.86 -11.55 4.46
C ILE A 271 3.69 -11.83 3.53
N ALA A 272 3.95 -11.94 2.23
CA ALA A 272 2.94 -12.32 1.25
C ALA A 272 3.45 -13.49 0.42
N SER A 273 2.62 -14.52 0.26
CA SER A 273 2.94 -15.68 -0.57
C SER A 273 1.72 -16.07 -1.40
N GLU A 274 1.96 -16.39 -2.66
CA GLU A 274 0.93 -16.82 -3.61
C GLU A 274 1.46 -17.98 -4.46
N LEU A 275 0.63 -18.99 -4.64
CA LEU A 275 0.79 -20.01 -5.65
C LEU A 275 -0.34 -19.84 -6.66
N LYS A 276 0.02 -19.66 -7.92
CA LYS A 276 -0.89 -19.56 -9.05
C LYS A 276 -0.71 -20.77 -9.96
N TYR A 277 -1.82 -21.31 -10.41
CA TYR A 277 -1.89 -22.36 -11.42
C TYR A 277 -2.77 -21.89 -12.59
N VAL A 278 -2.28 -22.08 -13.80
CA VAL A 278 -2.96 -21.72 -15.03
C VAL A 278 -3.15 -22.96 -15.89
N GLN A 279 -4.36 -23.18 -16.37
CA GLN A 279 -4.73 -24.33 -17.18
C GLN A 279 -5.66 -23.92 -18.33
N ASP A 280 -5.33 -24.36 -19.54
CA ASP A 280 -6.26 -24.31 -20.65
C ASP A 280 -7.35 -25.36 -20.45
N ILE A 281 -8.60 -24.93 -20.30
CA ILE A 281 -9.77 -25.82 -20.24
C ILE A 281 -10.21 -26.22 -21.65
N SER A 282 -10.08 -25.29 -22.59
CA SER A 282 -10.34 -25.47 -24.02
C SER A 282 -9.54 -24.43 -24.82
N GLU A 283 -9.61 -24.48 -26.16
CA GLU A 283 -8.92 -23.53 -27.05
C GLU A 283 -9.19 -22.05 -26.69
N ASN A 284 -10.40 -21.75 -26.20
CA ASN A 284 -10.83 -20.38 -25.91
C ASN A 284 -11.08 -20.13 -24.42
N ASN A 285 -10.77 -21.07 -23.54
CA ASN A 285 -11.02 -20.96 -22.10
C ASN A 285 -9.79 -21.29 -21.29
N LEU A 286 -9.36 -20.35 -20.48
CA LEU A 286 -8.24 -20.49 -19.57
C LEU A 286 -8.75 -20.33 -18.12
N LEU A 287 -8.39 -21.26 -17.24
CA LEU A 287 -8.62 -21.18 -15.80
C LEU A 287 -7.34 -20.73 -15.10
N GLU A 288 -7.45 -19.67 -14.33
CA GLU A 288 -6.42 -19.23 -13.39
C GLU A 288 -6.92 -19.50 -11.96
N SER A 289 -6.16 -20.29 -11.20
CA SER A 289 -6.44 -20.61 -9.79
C SER A 289 -5.31 -20.07 -8.92
N LYS A 290 -5.65 -19.42 -7.81
CA LYS A 290 -4.69 -18.87 -6.87
C LYS A 290 -5.01 -19.28 -5.45
N ILE A 291 -3.99 -19.59 -4.68
CA ILE A 291 -4.04 -19.70 -3.23
C ILE A 291 -2.94 -18.85 -2.64
N GLY A 292 -3.26 -18.07 -1.62
CA GLY A 292 -2.25 -17.22 -1.02
C GLY A 292 -2.60 -16.77 0.38
N PHE A 293 -1.61 -16.11 0.98
CA PHE A 293 -1.80 -15.41 2.23
C PHE A 293 -0.97 -14.13 2.27
N LEU A 294 -1.48 -13.17 3.02
CA LEU A 294 -0.82 -11.93 3.38
C LEU A 294 -0.85 -11.79 4.90
N GLN A 295 0.29 -11.57 5.54
CA GLN A 295 0.35 -11.22 6.95
C GLN A 295 1.09 -9.90 7.12
N ASN A 296 0.49 -8.99 7.85
CA ASN A 296 1.06 -7.72 8.24
C ASN A 296 1.18 -7.67 9.75
N ASN A 297 2.40 -7.47 10.24
CA ASN A 297 2.73 -7.27 11.64
C ASN A 297 3.09 -5.80 11.86
N TYR A 298 2.58 -5.24 12.93
CA TYR A 298 2.80 -3.86 13.30
C TYR A 298 3.12 -3.74 14.77
N GLN A 299 4.25 -3.14 15.10
CA GLN A 299 4.64 -2.83 16.46
C GLN A 299 4.91 -1.33 16.58
N PHE A 300 4.42 -0.77 17.64
CA PHE A 300 4.49 0.65 17.87
C PHE A 300 4.76 0.93 19.33
N ASN A 301 5.79 1.72 19.62
CA ASN A 301 6.16 2.17 20.95
C ASN A 301 6.27 3.68 20.92
N THR A 302 5.41 4.38 21.66
CA THR A 302 5.37 5.84 21.62
C THR A 302 4.88 6.45 22.91
N TYR A 303 5.23 7.70 23.10
CA TYR A 303 4.73 8.55 24.18
C TYR A 303 3.77 9.60 23.61
N PHE A 304 2.70 9.93 24.32
CA PHE A 304 1.78 10.97 23.87
C PHE A 304 2.41 12.35 23.97
N TYR A 305 3.03 12.64 25.11
CA TYR A 305 3.75 13.88 25.39
C TYR A 305 4.81 13.61 26.44
N LYS A 306 5.76 14.52 26.58
CA LYS A 306 6.75 14.47 27.64
C LYS A 306 6.46 15.50 28.70
N LEU A 307 6.47 15.03 29.93
CA LEU A 307 6.64 15.84 31.10
C LEU A 307 8.12 15.88 31.49
N GLU A 308 8.58 17.05 31.91
CA GLU A 308 9.86 17.12 32.63
C GLU A 308 9.77 16.22 33.87
N PRO A 309 10.89 15.56 34.26
CA PRO A 309 10.96 14.94 35.56
C PRO A 309 10.57 16.00 36.60
N ASN A 310 9.42 15.85 37.19
CA ASN A 310 8.95 16.76 38.21
C ASN A 310 8.99 16.04 39.55
N ASN A 311 9.08 16.81 40.61
CA ASN A 311 9.06 16.31 41.98
C ASN A 311 7.69 15.73 42.39
N LEU A 312 6.75 15.61 41.43
CA LEU A 312 5.38 15.14 41.69
C LEU A 312 5.23 13.64 41.42
N GLY A 313 6.27 12.94 40.93
CA GLY A 313 6.21 11.51 40.63
C GLY A 313 5.28 11.19 39.44
N LEU A 314 5.19 12.09 38.48
CA LEU A 314 4.35 11.91 37.31
C LEU A 314 5.21 11.42 36.11
N TYR A 315 4.62 10.61 35.24
CA TYR A 315 5.27 9.96 34.12
C TYR A 315 4.58 10.29 32.81
N ASN A 316 5.30 10.11 31.70
CA ASN A 316 4.74 10.30 30.38
C ASN A 316 3.72 9.19 30.06
N PRO A 317 2.57 9.51 29.49
CA PRO A 317 1.68 8.50 28.93
C PRO A 317 2.38 7.73 27.82
N HIS A 318 2.50 6.43 28.02
CA HIS A 318 3.27 5.51 27.19
C HIS A 318 2.37 4.41 26.62
N PHE A 319 2.51 4.15 25.34
CA PHE A 319 1.74 3.16 24.61
C PHE A 319 2.67 2.22 23.85
N ASN A 320 2.44 0.94 24.02
CA ASN A 320 3.08 -0.11 23.25
C ASN A 320 1.99 -0.99 22.63
N LEU A 321 1.98 -1.06 21.31
CA LEU A 321 1.06 -1.85 20.52
C LEU A 321 1.79 -2.94 19.79
N ASP A 322 1.26 -4.15 19.80
CA ASP A 322 1.70 -5.25 18.97
C ASP A 322 0.47 -5.87 18.29
N PHE A 323 0.32 -5.56 17.01
CA PHE A 323 -0.87 -5.89 16.22
C PHE A 323 -0.48 -6.67 14.96
N ALA A 324 -1.22 -7.73 14.65
CA ALA A 324 -0.99 -8.49 13.42
C ALA A 324 -2.31 -8.94 12.80
N GLN A 325 -2.40 -8.76 11.48
CA GLN A 325 -3.51 -9.28 10.66
C GLN A 325 -2.99 -10.27 9.63
N ARG A 326 -3.80 -11.28 9.35
CA ARG A 326 -3.55 -12.28 8.33
C ARG A 326 -4.77 -12.42 7.43
N ASP A 327 -4.54 -12.35 6.14
CA ASP A 327 -5.52 -12.65 5.11
C ASP A 327 -5.11 -13.95 4.40
N LYS A 328 -6.03 -14.89 4.28
CA LYS A 328 -5.87 -16.13 3.49
C LYS A 328 -6.92 -16.11 2.40
N TYR A 329 -6.54 -16.45 1.19
CA TYR A 329 -7.47 -16.40 0.07
C TYR A 329 -7.30 -17.54 -0.92
N LEU A 330 -8.39 -17.79 -1.63
CA LEU A 330 -8.50 -18.67 -2.78
C LEU A 330 -9.25 -17.93 -3.88
N SER A 331 -8.72 -17.93 -5.11
CA SER A 331 -9.34 -17.25 -6.25
C SER A 331 -9.39 -18.16 -7.45
N PHE A 332 -10.46 -18.04 -8.21
CA PHE A 332 -10.64 -18.68 -9.51
C PHE A 332 -11.06 -17.63 -10.53
N LEU A 333 -10.42 -17.63 -11.68
CA LEU A 333 -10.71 -16.74 -12.79
C LEU A 333 -10.77 -17.54 -14.08
N ILE A 334 -11.89 -17.51 -14.75
CA ILE A 334 -12.05 -18.05 -16.09
C ILE A 334 -11.95 -16.88 -17.07
N LYS A 335 -11.03 -17.02 -18.03
CA LYS A 335 -10.89 -16.10 -19.16
C LYS A 335 -11.44 -16.79 -20.39
N ASN A 336 -12.37 -16.14 -21.07
CA ASN A 336 -13.07 -16.68 -22.23
C ASN A 336 -12.91 -15.75 -23.44
N SER A 337 -12.48 -16.30 -24.55
CA SER A 337 -12.39 -15.63 -25.86
C SER A 337 -13.21 -16.33 -26.95
N THR A 338 -14.28 -17.04 -26.57
CA THR A 338 -15.13 -17.79 -27.50
C THR A 338 -15.92 -16.88 -28.43
N PHE A 339 -16.32 -15.71 -27.95
CA PHE A 339 -17.12 -14.77 -28.72
C PHE A 339 -16.22 -13.82 -29.50
N ASN A 340 -16.49 -13.66 -30.79
CA ASN A 340 -15.71 -12.76 -31.63
C ASN A 340 -15.68 -11.35 -31.03
N ASN A 341 -14.47 -10.77 -30.95
CA ASN A 341 -14.22 -9.43 -30.45
C ASN A 341 -14.52 -9.21 -28.94
N HIS A 342 -14.83 -10.26 -28.18
CA HIS A 342 -15.04 -10.19 -26.74
C HIS A 342 -13.91 -10.90 -25.99
N GLU A 343 -13.42 -10.27 -24.93
CA GLU A 343 -12.59 -10.89 -23.88
C GLU A 343 -13.38 -10.85 -22.58
N ILE A 344 -13.90 -12.00 -22.16
CA ILE A 344 -14.76 -12.11 -20.99
C ILE A 344 -14.00 -12.79 -19.87
N ASP A 345 -13.99 -12.15 -18.70
CA ASP A 345 -13.45 -12.73 -17.47
C ASP A 345 -14.58 -12.92 -16.45
N PHE A 346 -14.63 -14.07 -15.83
CA PHE A 346 -15.50 -14.35 -14.69
C PHE A 346 -14.67 -14.92 -13.54
N GLY A 347 -14.78 -14.33 -12.34
CA GLY A 347 -13.99 -14.74 -11.19
C GLY A 347 -14.76 -14.82 -9.90
N VAL A 348 -14.24 -15.67 -9.00
CA VAL A 348 -14.66 -15.78 -7.61
C VAL A 348 -13.43 -15.70 -6.72
N HIS A 349 -13.51 -14.88 -5.67
CA HIS A 349 -12.45 -14.75 -4.67
C HIS A 349 -13.06 -14.99 -3.28
N LEU A 350 -12.46 -15.91 -2.56
CA LEU A 350 -12.81 -16.26 -1.19
C LEU A 350 -11.68 -15.79 -0.29
N SER A 351 -11.95 -14.98 0.71
CA SER A 351 -10.93 -14.56 1.66
C SER A 351 -11.42 -14.63 3.11
N ARG A 352 -10.46 -14.88 4.01
CA ARG A 352 -10.65 -14.83 5.45
C ARG A 352 -9.57 -13.97 6.07
N LYS A 353 -9.97 -12.82 6.58
CA LYS A 353 -9.10 -11.88 7.30
C LYS A 353 -9.23 -12.13 8.80
N SER A 354 -8.10 -12.36 9.47
CA SER A 354 -8.03 -12.67 10.89
C SER A 354 -7.09 -11.71 11.59
N THR A 355 -7.48 -11.20 12.76
CA THR A 355 -6.55 -10.55 13.69
C THR A 355 -5.84 -11.63 14.49
N VAL A 356 -4.54 -11.84 14.24
CA VAL A 356 -3.75 -12.92 14.87
C VAL A 356 -2.96 -12.47 16.09
N LYS A 357 -2.79 -11.17 16.26
CA LYS A 357 -2.19 -10.54 17.43
C LYS A 357 -2.82 -9.18 17.68
N ASN A 358 -3.09 -8.86 18.94
CA ASN A 358 -3.75 -7.63 19.33
C ASN A 358 -3.44 -7.31 20.80
N ASP A 359 -2.18 -7.00 21.08
CA ASP A 359 -1.67 -6.72 22.42
C ASP A 359 -1.46 -5.22 22.59
N PHE A 360 -2.06 -4.66 23.61
CA PHE A 360 -1.93 -3.25 23.95
C PHE A 360 -1.46 -3.09 25.39
N TYR A 361 -0.39 -2.33 25.58
CA TYR A 361 0.21 -2.03 26.88
C TYR A 361 0.25 -0.53 27.08
N THR A 362 -0.11 -0.08 28.28
CA THR A 362 -0.07 1.33 28.63
C THR A 362 0.12 1.53 30.14
N ASN A 363 0.55 2.70 30.54
CA ASN A 363 0.59 3.15 31.93
C ASN A 363 -0.60 4.06 32.31
N VAL A 364 -1.57 4.25 31.39
CA VAL A 364 -2.86 4.89 31.66
C VAL A 364 -3.97 3.85 31.71
N ASP A 365 -5.07 4.12 32.42
CA ASP A 365 -6.24 3.25 32.42
C ASP A 365 -7.10 3.46 31.16
N GLU A 366 -8.10 2.60 30.98
CA GLU A 366 -9.05 2.64 29.87
C GLU A 366 -9.83 3.96 29.78
N ASP A 367 -10.08 4.59 30.90
CA ASP A 367 -10.74 5.91 31.01
C ASP A 367 -9.73 7.07 30.94
N TYR A 368 -8.42 6.78 30.79
CA TYR A 368 -7.33 7.75 30.91
C TYR A 368 -7.32 8.54 32.20
N LYS A 369 -7.74 7.91 33.29
CA LYS A 369 -7.90 8.53 34.61
C LYS A 369 -6.82 8.15 35.63
N ILE A 370 -5.89 7.25 35.28
CA ILE A 370 -4.76 6.93 36.16
C ILE A 370 -3.80 8.11 36.19
N GLY A 371 -3.60 8.66 37.36
CA GLY A 371 -2.69 9.76 37.61
C GLY A 371 -3.37 11.03 38.09
N SER A 372 -2.61 12.10 38.15
CA SER A 372 -3.10 13.42 38.56
C SER A 372 -3.62 14.19 37.35
N LEU A 373 -4.79 14.83 37.52
CA LEU A 373 -5.32 15.73 36.52
C LEU A 373 -4.52 17.04 36.54
N ILE A 374 -3.89 17.37 35.39
CA ILE A 374 -3.27 18.68 35.16
C ILE A 374 -3.95 19.29 33.92
N GLY A 375 -4.66 20.38 34.15
CA GLY A 375 -5.55 20.93 33.14
C GLY A 375 -6.66 19.95 32.79
N SER A 376 -6.82 19.64 31.50
CA SER A 376 -7.78 18.64 30.97
C SER A 376 -7.17 17.25 30.79
N SER A 377 -5.89 17.04 31.13
CA SER A 377 -5.16 15.81 30.83
C SER A 377 -4.78 15.04 32.10
N TYR A 378 -5.00 13.73 32.07
CA TYR A 378 -4.54 12.81 33.11
C TYR A 378 -3.10 12.38 32.84
N ILE A 379 -2.26 12.43 33.87
CA ILE A 379 -0.85 12.12 33.81
C ILE A 379 -0.60 10.89 34.69
N PRO A 380 0.03 9.83 34.15
CA PRO A 380 0.30 8.61 34.89
C PRO A 380 1.22 8.85 36.09
N ASN A 381 0.99 8.10 37.19
CA ASN A 381 1.83 8.09 38.38
C ASN A 381 2.80 6.90 38.41
N THR A 382 2.87 6.12 37.36
CA THR A 382 3.75 4.95 37.23
C THR A 382 4.39 4.90 35.83
N PRO A 383 5.66 4.50 35.71
CA PRO A 383 6.30 4.22 34.42
C PRO A 383 5.97 2.82 33.89
N HIS A 384 5.39 1.94 34.73
CA HIS A 384 5.17 0.55 34.38
C HIS A 384 3.98 0.40 33.43
N LEU A 385 4.21 -0.27 32.31
CA LEU A 385 3.15 -0.63 31.36
C LEU A 385 2.37 -1.83 31.89
N THR A 386 1.07 -1.71 31.86
CA THR A 386 0.13 -2.80 32.15
C THR A 386 -0.51 -3.24 30.83
N LYS A 387 -0.55 -4.55 30.61
CA LYS A 387 -1.35 -5.11 29.52
C LYS A 387 -2.80 -4.94 29.86
N LEU A 388 -3.53 -4.24 29.05
CA LEU A 388 -4.98 -4.23 29.13
C LEU A 388 -5.50 -5.61 28.74
N SER A 389 -6.49 -6.14 29.43
CA SER A 389 -7.01 -7.51 29.25
C SER A 389 -8.49 -7.53 28.91
N GLY A 390 -8.95 -8.63 28.30
CA GLY A 390 -10.33 -8.79 27.88
C GLY A 390 -10.67 -7.93 26.67
N LYS A 391 -11.92 -7.48 26.57
CA LYS A 391 -12.34 -6.56 25.49
C LYS A 391 -11.58 -5.25 25.51
N ASP A 392 -11.25 -4.78 26.68
CA ASP A 392 -10.57 -3.50 26.91
C ASP A 392 -9.06 -3.59 26.63
N GLY A 393 -8.52 -4.81 26.51
CA GLY A 393 -7.13 -5.08 26.14
C GLY A 393 -6.85 -5.17 24.65
N ASN A 394 -7.87 -5.05 23.83
CA ASN A 394 -7.76 -5.19 22.39
C ASN A 394 -8.01 -3.85 21.70
N ILE A 395 -7.25 -3.54 20.66
CA ILE A 395 -7.54 -2.35 19.84
C ILE A 395 -8.82 -2.53 19.06
N SER A 396 -9.10 -3.77 18.62
CA SER A 396 -10.35 -4.13 17.96
C SER A 396 -10.79 -5.52 18.44
N ASP A 397 -12.06 -5.85 18.31
CA ASP A 397 -12.54 -7.22 18.49
C ASP A 397 -11.74 -8.19 17.60
N ILE A 398 -11.38 -9.36 18.17
CA ILE A 398 -10.71 -10.43 17.42
C ILE A 398 -11.78 -11.21 16.67
N GLU A 399 -12.30 -10.63 15.60
CA GLU A 399 -13.27 -11.31 14.74
C GLU A 399 -12.61 -11.64 13.40
N ASP A 400 -12.83 -12.89 12.96
CA ASP A 400 -12.49 -13.32 11.62
C ASP A 400 -13.56 -12.82 10.64
N LYS A 401 -13.17 -12.03 9.65
CA LYS A 401 -14.07 -11.60 8.58
C LYS A 401 -13.89 -12.48 7.35
N THR A 402 -14.97 -13.06 6.89
CA THR A 402 -15.00 -13.85 5.64
C THR A 402 -15.69 -13.05 4.56
N ASN A 403 -15.07 -12.99 3.37
CA ASN A 403 -15.61 -12.34 2.20
C ASN A 403 -15.70 -13.31 1.02
N ILE A 404 -16.76 -13.18 0.25
CA ILE A 404 -16.90 -13.80 -1.07
C ILE A 404 -17.07 -12.67 -2.07
N SER A 405 -16.14 -12.57 -3.04
CA SER A 405 -16.23 -11.60 -4.13
C SER A 405 -16.56 -12.30 -5.43
N TYR A 406 -17.50 -11.73 -6.17
CA TYR A 406 -17.82 -12.11 -7.54
C TYR A 406 -17.34 -11.01 -8.49
N TYR A 407 -16.70 -11.42 -9.57
CA TYR A 407 -16.08 -10.52 -10.53
C TYR A 407 -16.52 -10.90 -11.93
N PHE A 408 -16.86 -9.90 -12.72
CA PHE A 408 -17.16 -10.02 -14.14
C PHE A 408 -16.51 -8.86 -14.90
N ASN A 409 -15.86 -9.17 -16.01
CA ASN A 409 -15.32 -8.18 -16.93
C ASN A 409 -15.60 -8.62 -18.37
N ASP A 410 -16.04 -7.70 -19.22
CA ASP A 410 -16.14 -7.88 -20.66
C ASP A 410 -15.43 -6.71 -21.35
N THR A 411 -14.51 -7.02 -22.23
CA THR A 411 -13.84 -6.05 -23.12
C THR A 411 -14.26 -6.37 -24.55
N TYR A 412 -15.02 -5.48 -25.15
CA TYR A 412 -15.57 -5.63 -26.49
C TYR A 412 -14.89 -4.70 -27.48
N SER A 413 -14.18 -5.27 -28.44
CA SER A 413 -13.59 -4.56 -29.59
C SER A 413 -14.64 -4.35 -30.66
N TYR A 414 -15.42 -3.25 -30.55
CA TYR A 414 -16.49 -2.92 -31.50
C TYR A 414 -15.96 -2.70 -32.92
N SER A 415 -14.80 -2.07 -33.03
CA SER A 415 -14.05 -1.86 -34.28
C SER A 415 -12.56 -1.76 -33.99
N GLU A 416 -11.72 -1.65 -35.00
CA GLU A 416 -10.27 -1.40 -34.86
C GLU A 416 -9.97 -0.13 -34.05
N ASN A 417 -10.89 0.84 -34.06
CA ASN A 417 -10.73 2.14 -33.44
C ASN A 417 -11.51 2.32 -32.12
N LEU A 418 -12.43 1.43 -31.79
CA LEU A 418 -13.34 1.60 -30.65
C LEU A 418 -13.41 0.33 -29.81
N THR A 419 -13.00 0.46 -28.56
CA THR A 419 -13.13 -0.57 -27.54
C THR A 419 -14.08 -0.10 -26.42
N LEU A 420 -14.97 -0.96 -26.03
CA LEU A 420 -15.90 -0.78 -24.90
C LEU A 420 -15.53 -1.78 -23.81
N SER A 421 -15.70 -1.42 -22.55
CA SER A 421 -15.53 -2.35 -21.45
C SER A 421 -16.58 -2.17 -20.38
N PHE A 422 -17.00 -3.28 -19.82
CA PHE A 422 -17.86 -3.33 -18.63
C PHE A 422 -17.22 -4.22 -17.59
N LEU A 423 -17.09 -3.72 -16.37
CA LEU A 423 -16.55 -4.44 -15.25
C LEU A 423 -17.49 -4.28 -14.05
N ALA A 424 -17.80 -5.39 -13.37
CA ALA A 424 -18.60 -5.43 -12.16
C ALA A 424 -17.95 -6.30 -11.10
N LYS A 425 -18.12 -5.91 -9.84
CA LYS A 425 -17.68 -6.67 -8.67
C LYS A 425 -18.71 -6.54 -7.56
N LEU A 426 -18.97 -7.65 -6.88
CA LEU A 426 -19.79 -7.73 -5.68
C LEU A 426 -18.92 -8.33 -4.56
N ASP A 427 -18.81 -7.63 -3.44
CA ASP A 427 -18.15 -8.14 -2.24
C ASP A 427 -19.19 -8.39 -1.15
N ASP A 428 -19.34 -9.65 -0.75
CA ASP A 428 -20.28 -10.10 0.26
C ASP A 428 -19.53 -10.44 1.56
N PHE A 429 -19.56 -9.51 2.48
CA PHE A 429 -19.14 -9.69 3.88
C PHE A 429 -20.38 -9.95 4.72
N LYS A 430 -20.39 -11.01 5.53
CA LYS A 430 -21.56 -11.40 6.32
C LYS A 430 -22.11 -10.31 7.24
N GLU A 431 -21.23 -9.39 7.68
CA GLU A 431 -21.52 -8.36 8.68
C GLU A 431 -22.02 -7.06 8.07
N PHE A 432 -21.91 -6.88 6.74
CA PHE A 432 -22.22 -5.63 6.05
C PHE A 432 -23.12 -5.85 4.85
N ASP A 433 -23.70 -4.78 4.36
CA ASP A 433 -24.37 -4.77 3.05
C ASP A 433 -23.39 -5.14 1.93
N ILE A 434 -23.87 -5.81 0.90
CA ILE A 434 -23.05 -6.17 -0.26
C ILE A 434 -22.47 -4.90 -0.89
N ALA A 435 -21.13 -4.82 -0.94
CA ALA A 435 -20.45 -3.74 -1.62
C ALA A 435 -20.48 -3.97 -3.14
N LYS A 436 -21.05 -3.00 -3.87
CA LYS A 436 -21.30 -3.10 -5.32
C LYS A 436 -20.42 -2.11 -6.06
N SER A 437 -19.59 -2.62 -6.94
CA SER A 437 -18.67 -1.81 -7.76
C SER A 437 -18.88 -2.12 -9.24
N PHE A 438 -18.87 -1.08 -10.08
CA PHE A 438 -18.95 -1.24 -11.53
C PHE A 438 -18.17 -0.14 -12.26
N LYS A 439 -17.73 -0.46 -13.48
CA LYS A 439 -17.04 0.48 -14.37
C LYS A 439 -17.47 0.26 -15.81
N LEU A 440 -17.77 1.35 -16.49
CA LEU A 440 -17.93 1.43 -17.93
C LEU A 440 -16.77 2.22 -18.50
N GLY A 441 -16.11 1.70 -19.50
CA GLY A 441 -14.99 2.37 -20.16
C GLY A 441 -15.12 2.33 -21.66
N THR A 442 -14.75 3.42 -22.31
CA THR A 442 -14.66 3.54 -23.76
C THR A 442 -13.27 4.02 -24.12
N VAL A 443 -12.66 3.41 -25.13
CA VAL A 443 -11.40 3.86 -25.73
C VAL A 443 -11.65 4.03 -27.22
N TYR A 444 -11.40 5.25 -27.72
CA TYR A 444 -11.45 5.56 -29.13
C TYR A 444 -10.09 6.07 -29.59
N SER A 445 -9.55 5.49 -30.67
CA SER A 445 -8.30 5.88 -31.30
C SER A 445 -8.47 5.92 -32.80
N ASN A 446 -8.49 7.12 -33.38
CA ASN A 446 -8.63 7.29 -34.82
C ASN A 446 -7.31 7.05 -35.59
N ASP A 447 -6.21 7.20 -34.89
CA ASP A 447 -4.84 6.97 -35.39
C ASP A 447 -3.96 6.48 -34.26
N SER A 448 -2.71 6.10 -34.57
CA SER A 448 -1.77 5.62 -33.55
C SER A 448 -1.29 6.71 -32.57
N LYS A 449 -1.66 7.97 -32.77
CA LYS A 449 -1.16 9.11 -31.97
C LYS A 449 -2.21 9.66 -31.00
N ASN A 450 -3.50 9.60 -31.36
CA ASN A 450 -4.57 10.25 -30.62
C ASN A 450 -5.50 9.22 -29.99
N ILE A 451 -5.58 9.20 -28.66
CA ILE A 451 -6.43 8.29 -27.91
C ILE A 451 -7.35 9.10 -27.00
N TYR A 452 -8.63 8.79 -27.06
CA TYR A 452 -9.67 9.38 -26.22
C TYR A 452 -10.28 8.28 -25.37
N LYS A 453 -10.46 8.56 -24.05
CA LYS A 453 -11.11 7.64 -23.14
C LYS A 453 -12.22 8.35 -22.39
N PHE A 454 -13.34 7.64 -22.22
CA PHE A 454 -14.39 8.05 -21.31
C PHE A 454 -14.66 6.92 -20.32
N ILE A 455 -14.69 7.23 -19.03
CA ILE A 455 -14.82 6.23 -17.96
C ILE A 455 -15.87 6.71 -16.97
N LEU A 456 -16.87 5.88 -16.72
CA LEU A 456 -17.80 6.01 -15.61
C LEU A 456 -17.56 4.87 -14.64
N SER A 457 -17.46 5.16 -13.36
CA SER A 457 -17.19 4.14 -12.36
C SER A 457 -17.86 4.44 -11.03
N LYS A 458 -18.24 3.37 -10.34
CA LYS A 458 -18.62 3.36 -8.94
C LYS A 458 -17.79 2.28 -8.24
N SER A 459 -17.19 2.62 -7.11
CA SER A 459 -16.57 1.65 -6.21
C SER A 459 -17.18 1.74 -4.83
N SER A 460 -17.30 0.62 -4.16
CA SER A 460 -17.83 0.53 -2.80
C SER A 460 -16.88 -0.26 -1.93
N LYS A 461 -16.72 0.16 -0.66
CA LYS A 461 -15.82 -0.43 0.32
C LYS A 461 -16.52 -0.61 1.65
N THR A 462 -16.41 -1.79 2.24
CA THR A 462 -16.90 -2.06 3.60
C THR A 462 -16.02 -1.39 4.66
N PRO A 463 -16.57 -1.08 5.84
CA PRO A 463 -15.79 -0.61 6.98
C PRO A 463 -14.66 -1.57 7.34
N SER A 464 -13.52 -1.02 7.75
CA SER A 464 -12.38 -1.80 8.26
C SER A 464 -12.66 -2.33 9.67
N SER A 465 -11.86 -3.31 10.13
CA SER A 465 -11.99 -3.84 11.49
C SER A 465 -11.76 -2.80 12.58
N MET A 466 -10.97 -1.74 12.29
CA MET A 466 -10.80 -0.63 13.23
C MET A 466 -12.03 0.28 13.28
N GLU A 467 -12.63 0.54 12.14
CA GLU A 467 -13.78 1.44 12.05
C GLU A 467 -15.04 0.82 12.69
N ASP A 468 -15.24 -0.49 12.55
CA ASP A 468 -16.42 -1.15 13.09
C ASP A 468 -16.25 -1.69 14.53
N SER A 469 -15.03 -2.09 14.92
CA SER A 469 -14.79 -2.91 16.12
C SER A 469 -13.79 -2.34 17.11
N MET A 470 -13.35 -1.08 16.96
CA MET A 470 -12.43 -0.46 17.92
C MET A 470 -13.06 -0.35 19.30
N VAL A 471 -12.32 -0.69 20.36
CA VAL A 471 -12.85 -0.80 21.73
C VAL A 471 -12.53 0.40 22.63
N GLY A 472 -12.07 1.51 22.06
CA GLY A 472 -12.00 2.81 22.76
C GLY A 472 -10.69 3.13 23.49
N HIS A 473 -9.63 2.34 23.34
CA HIS A 473 -8.36 2.57 24.03
C HIS A 473 -7.71 3.93 23.79
N LEU A 474 -7.87 4.49 22.63
CA LEU A 474 -7.40 5.84 22.29
C LEU A 474 -8.56 6.85 22.31
N ARG A 475 -9.58 6.61 23.13
CA ARG A 475 -10.84 7.38 23.17
C ARG A 475 -11.62 7.34 21.84
N VAL A 476 -11.30 6.41 20.94
CA VAL A 476 -11.99 6.20 19.68
C VAL A 476 -12.69 4.85 19.73
N TYR A 477 -13.98 4.85 19.44
CA TYR A 477 -14.85 3.67 19.48
C TYR A 477 -15.28 3.28 18.09
N GLY A 478 -15.29 1.99 17.81
CA GLY A 478 -15.87 1.42 16.62
C GLY A 478 -17.39 1.60 16.55
N ASN A 479 -17.93 1.37 15.36
CA ASN A 479 -19.37 1.45 15.14
C ASN A 479 -19.83 0.35 14.16
N LYS A 480 -20.60 -0.60 14.68
CA LYS A 480 -21.14 -1.72 13.87
C LYS A 480 -22.29 -1.30 12.94
N ASP A 481 -22.83 -0.08 13.09
CA ASP A 481 -23.91 0.46 12.25
C ASP A 481 -23.38 1.23 11.04
N LEU A 482 -22.06 1.16 10.75
CA LEU A 482 -21.47 1.84 9.62
C LEU A 482 -21.94 1.24 8.30
N LYS A 483 -22.22 2.13 7.34
CA LYS A 483 -22.53 1.78 5.95
C LYS A 483 -21.26 1.73 5.12
N ASN A 484 -21.32 1.06 3.97
CA ASN A 484 -20.26 1.06 2.99
C ASN A 484 -19.94 2.48 2.52
N GLU A 485 -18.64 2.79 2.40
CA GLU A 485 -18.17 3.99 1.70
C GLU A 485 -18.33 3.79 0.20
N GLU A 486 -18.69 4.84 -0.53
CA GLU A 486 -18.87 4.79 -1.98
C GLU A 486 -18.15 5.95 -2.66
N ILE A 487 -17.57 5.69 -3.83
CA ILE A 487 -17.04 6.72 -4.74
C ILE A 487 -17.63 6.52 -6.13
N GLU A 488 -18.22 7.57 -6.69
CA GLU A 488 -18.69 7.64 -8.07
C GLU A 488 -17.78 8.59 -8.84
N SER A 489 -17.35 8.22 -10.04
CA SER A 489 -16.44 9.04 -10.84
C SER A 489 -16.81 9.04 -12.32
N ALA A 490 -16.65 10.20 -12.97
CA ALA A 490 -16.63 10.37 -14.40
C ALA A 490 -15.30 10.95 -14.83
N GLU A 491 -14.66 10.36 -15.84
CA GLU A 491 -13.34 10.78 -16.33
C GLU A 491 -13.32 10.90 -17.85
N LEU A 492 -12.71 11.96 -18.35
CA LEU A 492 -12.40 12.18 -19.77
C LEU A 492 -10.89 12.31 -19.92
N ILE A 493 -10.29 11.44 -20.73
CA ILE A 493 -8.85 11.39 -20.89
C ILE A 493 -8.53 11.54 -22.38
N TYR A 494 -7.63 12.47 -22.70
CA TYR A 494 -7.00 12.60 -23.99
C TYR A 494 -5.52 12.30 -23.89
N ILE A 495 -5.01 11.46 -24.79
CA ILE A 495 -3.59 11.13 -24.88
C ILE A 495 -3.14 11.41 -26.31
N TYR A 496 -2.17 12.28 -26.45
CA TYR A 496 -1.36 12.42 -27.66
C TYR A 496 0.01 11.77 -27.41
N SER A 497 0.43 10.91 -28.31
CA SER A 497 1.74 10.26 -28.23
C SER A 497 2.35 10.10 -29.61
N ASP A 498 3.54 10.62 -29.81
CA ASP A 498 4.37 10.32 -30.98
C ASP A 498 5.74 9.81 -30.53
N ASN A 499 6.70 9.67 -31.46
CA ASN A 499 8.03 9.13 -31.17
C ASN A 499 8.88 10.02 -30.22
N LYS A 500 8.48 11.27 -29.99
CA LYS A 500 9.26 12.24 -29.21
C LYS A 500 8.51 12.77 -28.01
N ASP A 501 7.21 13.03 -28.19
CA ASP A 501 6.40 13.78 -27.24
C ASP A 501 5.19 12.98 -26.81
N LYS A 502 4.87 13.04 -25.52
CA LYS A 502 3.64 12.48 -24.96
C LYS A 502 2.94 13.53 -24.10
N LEU A 503 1.68 13.82 -24.45
CA LEU A 503 0.77 14.67 -23.68
C LEU A 503 -0.38 13.82 -23.18
N LYS A 504 -0.69 13.94 -21.90
CA LYS A 504 -1.87 13.32 -21.31
C LYS A 504 -2.65 14.34 -20.52
N LEU A 505 -3.92 14.53 -20.90
CA LEU A 505 -4.88 15.35 -20.18
C LEU A 505 -5.94 14.43 -19.57
N ASN A 506 -6.24 14.63 -18.29
CA ASN A 506 -7.28 13.89 -17.58
C ASN A 506 -8.15 14.87 -16.82
N LEU A 507 -9.41 14.99 -17.23
CA LEU A 507 -10.45 15.70 -16.50
C LEU A 507 -11.28 14.69 -15.72
N PHE A 508 -11.51 14.94 -14.44
CA PHE A 508 -12.30 14.05 -13.61
C PHE A 508 -13.25 14.81 -12.69
N TYR A 509 -14.35 14.17 -12.37
CA TYR A 509 -15.26 14.56 -11.31
C TYR A 509 -15.63 13.33 -10.48
N SER A 510 -15.54 13.43 -9.17
CA SER A 510 -15.83 12.33 -8.26
C SER A 510 -16.69 12.81 -7.09
N ILE A 511 -17.64 11.97 -6.68
CA ILE A 511 -18.47 12.15 -5.49
C ILE A 511 -18.14 11.02 -4.52
N TYR A 512 -17.73 11.37 -3.33
CA TYR A 512 -17.45 10.45 -2.24
C TYR A 512 -18.58 10.50 -1.21
N LYS A 513 -19.27 9.38 -1.01
CA LYS A 513 -20.47 9.24 -0.19
C LYS A 513 -20.23 8.34 0.99
N ASN A 514 -20.95 8.60 2.09
CA ASN A 514 -20.84 7.82 3.33
C ASN A 514 -19.41 7.71 3.87
N GLY A 515 -18.57 8.70 3.62
CA GLY A 515 -17.19 8.70 4.12
C GLY A 515 -17.14 8.47 5.61
N ILE A 516 -16.26 7.57 6.06
CA ILE A 516 -16.14 7.25 7.49
C ILE A 516 -15.15 8.22 8.12
N ASP A 517 -15.57 8.84 9.22
CA ASP A 517 -14.76 9.74 10.05
C ASP A 517 -15.03 9.50 11.52
N SER A 518 -14.18 10.02 12.41
CA SER A 518 -14.40 9.97 13.85
C SER A 518 -15.02 11.27 14.33
N ARG A 519 -16.10 11.17 15.10
CA ARG A 519 -16.80 12.34 15.69
C ARG A 519 -16.91 12.21 17.18
N GLU A 520 -16.71 13.32 17.88
CA GLU A 520 -16.92 13.39 19.32
C GLU A 520 -18.40 13.18 19.66
N PHE A 521 -18.68 12.26 20.57
CA PHE A 521 -20.02 11.94 21.06
C PHE A 521 -20.17 12.13 22.58
N ASP A 522 -19.04 12.20 23.31
CA ASP A 522 -18.93 12.49 24.72
C ASP A 522 -17.60 13.22 24.96
N THR A 523 -17.40 13.86 26.08
CA THR A 523 -16.19 14.63 26.39
C THR A 523 -14.92 13.80 26.12
N ASN A 524 -14.14 14.21 25.13
CA ASN A 524 -12.92 13.53 24.66
C ASN A 524 -13.12 12.06 24.22
N LYS A 525 -14.33 11.64 23.88
CA LYS A 525 -14.64 10.32 23.32
C LYS A 525 -15.19 10.47 21.92
N TYR A 526 -14.62 9.72 21.00
CA TYR A 526 -14.95 9.77 19.59
C TYR A 526 -15.52 8.43 19.12
N LYS A 527 -16.43 8.46 18.18
CA LYS A 527 -16.99 7.26 17.55
C LYS A 527 -16.91 7.41 16.03
N PHE A 528 -16.62 6.32 15.35
CA PHE A 528 -16.69 6.30 13.89
C PHE A 528 -18.15 6.45 13.42
N ILE A 529 -18.37 7.33 12.47
CA ILE A 529 -19.67 7.58 11.83
C ILE A 529 -19.51 7.74 10.33
N ASN A 530 -20.56 7.46 9.56
CA ASN A 530 -20.63 7.91 8.20
C ASN A 530 -20.95 9.42 8.16
N LYS A 531 -20.22 10.18 7.35
CA LYS A 531 -20.53 11.60 7.08
C LYS A 531 -21.89 11.72 6.41
N SER A 532 -22.63 12.76 6.77
CA SER A 532 -23.92 13.08 6.13
C SER A 532 -23.77 13.78 4.78
N ASP A 533 -22.65 14.46 4.59
CA ASP A 533 -22.41 15.29 3.42
C ASP A 533 -21.50 14.56 2.42
N ASP A 534 -21.84 14.66 1.15
CA ASP A 534 -21.03 14.15 0.06
C ASP A 534 -19.82 15.06 -0.19
N GLU A 535 -18.66 14.46 -0.44
CA GLU A 535 -17.45 15.20 -0.80
C GLU A 535 -17.28 15.18 -2.33
N HIS A 536 -17.06 16.36 -2.91
CA HIS A 536 -16.92 16.53 -4.35
C HIS A 536 -15.46 16.87 -4.70
N ASN A 537 -14.84 16.05 -5.54
CA ASN A 537 -13.48 16.25 -6.01
C ASN A 537 -13.46 16.35 -7.53
N TYR A 538 -12.72 17.32 -8.04
CA TYR A 538 -12.58 17.54 -9.49
C TYR A 538 -11.17 18.03 -9.84
N GLY A 539 -10.78 17.83 -11.07
CA GLY A 539 -9.48 18.29 -11.58
C GLY A 539 -9.29 17.99 -13.05
#